data_113cab73a9b70fc6bab942028ff61b83
#
_entry.id   113cab73a9b70fc6bab942028ff61b83
#
_cell.length_a   1.000
_cell.length_b   1.000
_cell.length_c   1.000
_cell.angle_alpha   90.00
_cell.angle_beta   90.00
_cell.angle_gamma   90.00
#
_symmetry.space_group_name_H-M   'P 1'
#
loop_
_entity.id
_entity.type
_entity.pdbx_description
1 polymer ?
#
loop_
_entity_poly.entity_id
_entity_poly.type
_entity_poly.pdbx_seq_one_letter_code
_entity_poly.pdbx_strand_id
1 'polypeptide(L)'
;DIRVLVGQDRRTNKVYWEFGNKQLSNRHILITGSSGQGKTYCIQAMLLELSRQGISSVIFDYTDGFLPGRLEPEFENELRGKVIQQVALINKIPVNPFLQQEMDIPGIGSYKEGSQTTAGRLADILCHVYRFGSQQRAALYSACRDGIEKYHENMDFSKLRKLLETSEAKEAKTVLSALQQ
;
A
#
# COMPACT_ATOMS: atom_id res chain seq x y z
N ASP A 1 21.40 -17.13 4.94
CA ASP A 1 20.58 -16.59 3.83
C ASP A 1 19.11 -16.86 4.10
N ILE A 2 18.28 -15.83 3.91
CA ILE A 2 16.82 -15.91 4.12
C ILE A 2 16.21 -16.78 3.03
N ARG A 3 15.58 -17.88 3.42
CA ARG A 3 14.90 -18.80 2.51
C ARG A 3 13.58 -19.29 3.10
N VAL A 4 12.60 -19.51 2.26
CA VAL A 4 11.26 -19.96 2.64
C VAL A 4 11.01 -21.33 2.05
N LEU A 5 10.58 -22.29 2.87
CA LEU A 5 10.19 -23.62 2.40
C LEU A 5 8.89 -23.50 1.60
N VAL A 6 8.96 -23.84 0.31
CA VAL A 6 7.79 -23.79 -0.59
C VAL A 6 7.09 -25.15 -0.66
N GLY A 7 7.83 -26.23 -0.48
CA GLY A 7 7.29 -27.58 -0.56
C GLY A 7 8.36 -28.64 -0.72
N GLN A 8 7.96 -29.77 -1.29
CA GLN A 8 8.85 -30.89 -1.60
C GLN A 8 8.66 -31.31 -3.06
N ASP A 9 9.74 -31.76 -3.67
CA ASP A 9 9.69 -32.38 -5.00
C ASP A 9 9.17 -33.83 -4.92
N ARG A 10 9.02 -34.48 -6.08
CA ARG A 10 8.56 -35.88 -6.16
C ARG A 10 9.51 -36.87 -5.47
N ARG A 11 10.74 -36.46 -5.18
CA ARG A 11 11.76 -37.27 -4.48
C ARG A 11 11.89 -36.90 -3.02
N THR A 12 10.91 -36.14 -2.49
CA THR A 12 10.87 -35.64 -1.09
C THR A 12 11.98 -34.65 -0.74
N ASN A 13 12.72 -34.14 -1.71
CA ASN A 13 13.68 -33.07 -1.45
C ASN A 13 12.93 -31.73 -1.16
N LYS A 14 13.37 -31.02 -0.15
CA LYS A 14 12.81 -29.71 0.19
C LYS A 14 13.15 -28.69 -0.88
N VAL A 15 12.13 -27.96 -1.35
CA VAL A 15 12.25 -26.88 -2.32
C VAL A 15 12.08 -25.55 -1.57
N TYR A 16 13.04 -24.65 -1.75
CA TYR A 16 13.06 -23.37 -1.07
C TYR A 16 12.95 -22.23 -2.08
N TRP A 17 12.20 -21.20 -1.71
CA TRP A 17 12.32 -19.88 -2.30
C TRP A 17 13.43 -19.13 -1.57
N GLU A 18 14.52 -18.85 -2.26
CA GLU A 18 15.72 -18.22 -1.71
C GLU A 18 15.58 -16.69 -1.71
N PHE A 19 14.70 -16.17 -0.88
CA PHE A 19 14.41 -14.74 -0.80
C PHE A 19 15.65 -13.88 -0.54
N GLY A 20 16.59 -14.37 0.25
CA GLY A 20 17.85 -13.68 0.58
C GLY A 20 18.94 -13.79 -0.48
N ASN A 21 18.74 -14.54 -1.56
CA ASN A 21 19.75 -14.73 -2.59
C ASN A 21 19.95 -13.45 -3.40
N LYS A 22 21.16 -12.86 -3.28
CA LYS A 22 21.52 -11.60 -3.94
C LYS A 22 21.67 -11.73 -5.46
N GLN A 23 21.78 -12.95 -6.00
CA GLN A 23 21.90 -13.20 -7.43
C GLN A 23 20.55 -13.26 -8.16
N LEU A 24 19.43 -13.30 -7.42
CA LEU A 24 18.10 -13.24 -8.03
C LEU A 24 17.83 -11.85 -8.59
N SER A 25 17.42 -11.79 -9.85
CA SER A 25 17.03 -10.55 -10.54
C SER A 25 15.84 -9.86 -9.87
N ASN A 26 14.91 -10.66 -9.34
CA ASN A 26 13.78 -10.20 -8.54
C ASN A 26 13.39 -11.28 -7.52
N ARG A 27 12.53 -10.90 -6.59
CA ARG A 27 12.02 -11.77 -5.52
C ARG A 27 10.50 -11.96 -5.61
N HIS A 28 9.93 -11.72 -6.79
CA HIS A 28 8.50 -11.90 -7.01
C HIS A 28 8.15 -13.38 -7.03
N ILE A 29 7.02 -13.73 -6.41
CA ILE A 29 6.42 -15.05 -6.49
C ILE A 29 4.94 -14.89 -6.87
N LEU A 30 4.48 -15.72 -7.78
CA LEU A 30 3.08 -15.78 -8.19
C LEU A 30 2.51 -17.13 -7.77
N ILE A 31 1.45 -17.11 -6.96
CA ILE A 31 0.74 -18.31 -6.50
C ILE A 31 -0.61 -18.37 -7.20
N THR A 32 -0.80 -19.37 -8.04
CA THR A 32 -2.02 -19.56 -8.82
C THR A 32 -2.68 -20.91 -8.51
N GLY A 33 -3.96 -21.01 -8.77
CA GLY A 33 -4.74 -22.22 -8.56
C GLY A 33 -6.23 -21.93 -8.45
N SER A 34 -7.06 -22.94 -8.62
CA SER A 34 -8.51 -22.84 -8.44
C SER A 34 -8.91 -22.51 -7.00
N SER A 35 -10.15 -22.11 -6.78
CA SER A 35 -10.68 -21.90 -5.42
C SER A 35 -10.57 -23.19 -4.60
N GLY A 36 -10.25 -23.07 -3.32
CA GLY A 36 -10.10 -24.23 -2.41
C GLY A 36 -8.80 -25.00 -2.52
N GLN A 37 -7.87 -24.63 -3.40
CA GLN A 37 -6.60 -25.37 -3.62
C GLN A 37 -5.47 -24.94 -2.65
N GLY A 38 -5.78 -24.27 -1.55
CA GLY A 38 -4.82 -23.96 -0.51
C GLY A 38 -3.90 -22.77 -0.79
N LYS A 39 -4.22 -21.86 -1.74
CA LYS A 39 -3.40 -20.66 -2.03
C LYS A 39 -3.16 -19.81 -0.78
N THR A 40 -4.22 -19.48 -0.06
CA THR A 40 -4.15 -18.67 1.17
C THR A 40 -3.37 -19.39 2.26
N TYR A 41 -3.56 -20.71 2.41
CA TYR A 41 -2.76 -21.53 3.33
C TYR A 41 -1.26 -21.44 2.98
N CYS A 42 -0.92 -21.61 1.71
CA CYS A 42 0.46 -21.49 1.25
C CYS A 42 1.05 -20.11 1.56
N ILE A 43 0.28 -19.04 1.32
CA ILE A 43 0.72 -17.67 1.64
C ILE A 43 0.95 -17.51 3.14
N GLN A 44 0.03 -17.97 3.99
CA GLN A 44 0.17 -17.89 5.45
C GLN A 44 1.42 -18.67 5.91
N ALA A 45 1.66 -19.86 5.40
CA ALA A 45 2.85 -20.64 5.73
C ALA A 45 4.15 -19.93 5.34
N MET A 46 4.20 -19.32 4.14
CA MET A 46 5.36 -18.54 3.69
C MET A 46 5.60 -17.29 4.54
N LEU A 47 4.55 -16.57 4.91
CA LEU A 47 4.63 -15.39 5.77
C LEU A 47 5.12 -15.75 7.18
N LEU A 48 4.68 -16.91 7.69
CA LEU A 48 5.12 -17.41 8.97
C LEU A 48 6.62 -17.73 8.97
N GLU A 49 7.10 -18.41 7.91
CA GLU A 49 8.53 -18.69 7.71
C GLU A 49 9.37 -17.40 7.62
N LEU A 50 8.88 -16.38 6.93
CA LEU A 50 9.53 -15.06 6.86
C LEU A 50 9.56 -14.40 8.23
N SER A 51 8.46 -14.42 8.97
CA SER A 51 8.38 -13.85 10.31
C SER A 51 9.34 -14.53 11.29
N ARG A 52 9.48 -15.88 11.23
CA ARG A 52 10.46 -16.64 12.02
C ARG A 52 11.90 -16.22 11.75
N GLN A 53 12.18 -15.69 10.56
CA GLN A 53 13.47 -15.15 10.15
C GLN A 53 13.61 -13.63 10.36
N GLY A 54 12.65 -13.00 11.08
CA GLY A 54 12.67 -11.58 11.41
C GLY A 54 12.25 -10.64 10.28
N ILE A 55 11.61 -11.16 9.23
CA ILE A 55 11.12 -10.36 8.10
C ILE A 55 9.66 -9.97 8.35
N SER A 56 9.40 -8.67 8.42
CA SER A 56 8.05 -8.13 8.47
C SER A 56 7.39 -8.13 7.10
N SER A 57 6.08 -8.32 7.06
CA SER A 57 5.30 -8.39 5.82
C SER A 57 4.12 -7.44 5.88
N VAL A 58 3.75 -6.86 4.74
CA VAL A 58 2.53 -6.09 4.55
C VAL A 58 1.61 -6.86 3.60
N ILE A 59 0.36 -7.04 3.99
CA ILE A 59 -0.63 -7.83 3.25
C ILE A 59 -1.75 -6.90 2.80
N PHE A 60 -2.01 -6.85 1.50
CA PHE A 60 -3.19 -6.22 0.92
C PHE A 60 -4.19 -7.32 0.56
N ASP A 61 -5.17 -7.54 1.45
CA ASP A 61 -6.18 -8.59 1.27
C ASP A 61 -7.47 -8.03 0.67
N TYR A 62 -7.81 -8.50 -0.53
CA TYR A 62 -9.06 -8.17 -1.22
C TYR A 62 -10.10 -9.30 -1.14
N THR A 63 -9.79 -10.38 -0.40
CA THR A 63 -10.56 -11.64 -0.45
C THR A 63 -11.03 -12.16 0.90
N ASP A 64 -10.90 -11.41 1.96
CA ASP A 64 -11.22 -11.81 3.33
C ASP A 64 -10.42 -13.02 3.87
N GLY A 65 -9.36 -13.44 3.17
CA GLY A 65 -8.55 -14.61 3.52
C GLY A 65 -7.71 -14.44 4.79
N PHE A 66 -7.52 -13.19 5.22
CA PHE A 66 -6.74 -12.84 6.40
C PHE A 66 -7.58 -12.20 7.52
N LEU A 67 -8.90 -12.27 7.45
CA LEU A 67 -9.77 -11.83 8.53
C LEU A 67 -9.65 -12.73 9.78
N PRO A 68 -9.96 -12.22 10.97
CA PRO A 68 -10.05 -13.02 12.19
C PRO A 68 -10.96 -14.24 11.96
N GLY A 69 -10.51 -15.42 12.42
CA GLY A 69 -11.20 -16.68 12.20
C GLY A 69 -11.00 -17.32 10.82
N ARG A 70 -10.22 -16.69 9.93
CA ARG A 70 -9.78 -17.25 8.63
C ARG A 70 -8.29 -17.63 8.65
N LEU A 71 -7.60 -17.26 9.72
CA LEU A 71 -6.18 -17.56 9.88
C LEU A 71 -5.99 -19.02 10.30
N GLU A 72 -4.94 -19.64 9.79
CA GLU A 72 -4.54 -20.98 10.24
C GLU A 72 -4.11 -20.90 11.72
N PRO A 73 -4.44 -21.90 12.54
CA PRO A 73 -4.16 -21.86 13.98
C PRO A 73 -2.69 -21.64 14.32
N GLU A 74 -1.78 -22.22 13.56
CA GLU A 74 -0.34 -22.03 13.74
C GLU A 74 0.07 -20.59 13.44
N PHE A 75 -0.42 -20.00 12.34
CA PHE A 75 -0.17 -18.62 11.98
C PHE A 75 -0.71 -17.66 13.04
N GLU A 76 -1.94 -17.85 13.49
CA GLU A 76 -2.56 -17.02 14.53
C GLU A 76 -1.82 -17.12 15.88
N ASN A 77 -1.46 -18.32 16.31
CA ASN A 77 -0.78 -18.52 17.60
C ASN A 77 0.63 -17.94 17.64
N GLU A 78 1.43 -18.14 16.59
CA GLU A 78 2.82 -17.65 16.58
C GLU A 78 2.90 -16.13 16.36
N LEU A 79 1.93 -15.54 15.65
CA LEU A 79 1.90 -14.12 15.36
C LEU A 79 0.95 -13.34 16.27
N ARG A 80 0.43 -13.95 17.32
CA ARG A 80 -0.46 -13.29 18.29
C ARG A 80 0.19 -12.02 18.84
N GLY A 81 -0.52 -10.88 18.71
CA GLY A 81 -0.03 -9.57 19.14
C GLY A 81 1.02 -8.94 18.20
N LYS A 82 1.41 -9.61 17.12
CA LYS A 82 2.33 -9.07 16.10
C LYS A 82 1.60 -8.65 14.82
N VAL A 83 0.38 -9.13 14.61
CA VAL A 83 -0.44 -8.79 13.44
C VAL A 83 -1.29 -7.57 13.76
N ILE A 84 -1.17 -6.55 12.93
CA ILE A 84 -2.04 -5.37 12.96
C ILE A 84 -2.98 -5.47 11.76
N GLN A 85 -4.25 -5.68 12.03
CA GLN A 85 -5.28 -5.71 10.99
C GLN A 85 -5.94 -4.34 10.86
N GLN A 86 -5.96 -3.82 9.64
CA GLN A 86 -6.63 -2.58 9.28
C GLN A 86 -7.75 -2.89 8.28
N VAL A 87 -8.99 -2.86 8.75
CA VAL A 87 -10.16 -3.01 7.86
C VAL A 87 -10.49 -1.64 7.32
N ALA A 88 -10.26 -1.41 6.04
CA ALA A 88 -10.37 -0.08 5.42
C ALA A 88 -11.72 0.62 5.64
N LEU A 89 -12.82 -0.15 5.72
CA LEU A 89 -14.17 0.36 5.98
C LEU A 89 -14.42 0.75 7.45
N ILE A 90 -13.66 0.18 8.39
CA ILE A 90 -13.85 0.38 9.84
C ILE A 90 -12.75 1.25 10.40
N ASN A 91 -11.52 0.92 10.05
CA ASN A 91 -10.33 1.62 10.50
C ASN A 91 -9.83 2.53 9.37
N LYS A 92 -9.59 3.79 9.64
CA LYS A 92 -8.91 4.64 8.66
C LYS A 92 -7.51 4.08 8.40
N ILE A 93 -7.10 4.06 7.13
CA ILE A 93 -5.71 3.72 6.80
C ILE A 93 -4.81 4.82 7.39
N PRO A 94 -3.84 4.50 8.27
CA PRO A 94 -3.01 5.49 8.97
C PRO A 94 -1.90 6.03 8.05
N VAL A 95 -2.27 6.44 6.84
CA VAL A 95 -1.36 7.02 5.86
C VAL A 95 -1.90 8.38 5.45
N ASN A 96 -1.09 9.42 5.63
CA ASN A 96 -1.40 10.73 5.08
C ASN A 96 -0.79 10.83 3.66
N PRO A 97 -1.61 10.80 2.58
CA PRO A 97 -1.09 10.80 1.22
C PRO A 97 -0.53 12.16 0.78
N PHE A 98 -0.72 13.21 1.58
CA PHE A 98 -0.20 14.55 1.33
C PHE A 98 1.21 14.75 1.88
N LEU A 99 1.75 13.79 2.65
CA LEU A 99 3.10 13.90 3.17
C LEU A 99 4.12 13.80 2.04
N GLN A 100 5.06 14.73 2.07
CA GLN A 100 6.23 14.74 1.20
C GLN A 100 7.19 13.64 1.65
N GLN A 101 7.63 12.81 0.72
CA GLN A 101 8.57 11.73 1.03
C GLN A 101 9.98 12.28 1.25
N GLU A 102 10.66 11.72 2.23
CA GLU A 102 12.09 11.93 2.46
C GLU A 102 12.84 10.66 2.08
N MET A 103 13.91 10.81 1.31
CA MET A 103 14.74 9.71 0.85
C MET A 103 16.21 10.05 1.11
N ASP A 104 16.91 9.12 1.73
CA ASP A 104 18.37 9.20 1.82
C ASP A 104 18.98 8.57 0.57
N ILE A 105 19.68 9.38 -0.21
CA ILE A 105 20.38 8.93 -1.41
C ILE A 105 21.85 8.72 -1.04
N PRO A 106 22.36 7.47 -1.08
CA PRO A 106 23.75 7.20 -0.75
C PRO A 106 24.72 8.06 -1.56
N GLY A 107 25.60 8.79 -0.88
CA GLY A 107 26.59 9.67 -1.48
C GLY A 107 26.10 11.07 -1.88
N ILE A 108 24.81 11.36 -1.74
CA ILE A 108 24.20 12.67 -2.07
C ILE A 108 23.64 13.35 -0.83
N GLY A 109 22.99 12.58 0.07
CA GLY A 109 22.36 13.09 1.28
C GLY A 109 20.84 12.91 1.28
N SER A 110 20.16 13.53 2.27
CA SER A 110 18.71 13.45 2.39
C SER A 110 18.05 14.40 1.38
N TYR A 111 17.05 13.88 0.67
CA TYR A 111 16.21 14.62 -0.28
C TYR A 111 14.75 14.57 0.16
N LYS A 112 14.15 15.75 0.31
CA LYS A 112 12.72 15.88 0.55
C LYS A 112 11.98 16.21 -0.75
N GLU A 113 10.95 15.43 -1.04
CA GLU A 113 10.11 15.63 -2.23
C GLU A 113 9.42 17.00 -2.21
N GLY A 114 9.38 17.67 -3.36
CA GLY A 114 8.68 18.94 -3.49
C GLY A 114 7.14 18.80 -3.46
N SER A 115 6.45 19.86 -3.04
CA SER A 115 4.96 19.94 -3.03
C SER A 115 4.35 19.59 -4.39
N GLN A 116 5.00 19.97 -5.48
CA GLN A 116 4.57 19.72 -6.85
C GLN A 116 4.57 18.22 -7.19
N THR A 117 5.61 17.49 -6.78
CA THR A 117 5.72 16.05 -7.04
C THR A 117 4.69 15.28 -6.23
N THR A 118 4.54 15.61 -4.94
CA THR A 118 3.54 15.00 -4.08
C THR A 118 2.11 15.26 -4.60
N ALA A 119 1.81 16.51 -4.98
CA ALA A 119 0.51 16.90 -5.54
C ALA A 119 0.24 16.19 -6.88
N GLY A 120 1.24 16.06 -7.74
CA GLY A 120 1.14 15.35 -9.02
C GLY A 120 0.80 13.88 -8.82
N ARG A 121 1.54 13.20 -7.97
CA ARG A 121 1.30 11.78 -7.62
C ARG A 121 -0.11 11.58 -7.07
N LEU A 122 -0.55 12.42 -6.13
CA LEU A 122 -1.89 12.29 -5.55
C LEU A 122 -2.99 12.59 -6.57
N ALA A 123 -2.81 13.63 -7.39
CA ALA A 123 -3.76 13.94 -8.47
C ALA A 123 -3.89 12.78 -9.46
N ASP A 124 -2.78 12.12 -9.83
CA ASP A 124 -2.80 10.97 -10.74
C ASP A 124 -3.53 9.78 -10.12
N ILE A 125 -3.31 9.47 -8.84
CA ILE A 125 -4.01 8.40 -8.14
C ILE A 125 -5.52 8.68 -8.09
N LEU A 126 -5.93 9.88 -7.66
CA LEU A 126 -7.34 10.25 -7.57
C LEU A 126 -8.02 10.30 -8.93
N CYS A 127 -7.32 10.79 -9.97
CA CYS A 127 -7.83 10.76 -11.34
C CYS A 127 -8.06 9.33 -11.83
N HIS A 128 -7.18 8.42 -11.50
CA HIS A 128 -7.35 7.01 -11.86
C HIS A 128 -8.56 6.39 -11.14
N VAL A 129 -8.69 6.64 -9.83
CA VAL A 129 -9.80 6.10 -9.02
C VAL A 129 -11.16 6.63 -9.45
N TYR A 130 -11.27 7.96 -9.63
CA TYR A 130 -12.53 8.64 -9.95
C TYR A 130 -12.75 8.85 -11.46
N ARG A 131 -11.82 8.43 -12.29
CA ARG A 131 -11.85 8.58 -13.77
C ARG A 131 -11.97 10.04 -14.21
N PHE A 132 -11.25 10.92 -13.54
CA PHE A 132 -11.23 12.35 -13.88
C PHE A 132 -10.48 12.61 -15.18
N GLY A 133 -10.97 13.60 -15.94
CA GLY A 133 -10.29 14.12 -17.13
C GLY A 133 -9.18 15.13 -16.80
N SER A 134 -8.52 15.63 -17.85
CA SER A 134 -7.36 16.54 -17.72
C SER A 134 -7.68 17.84 -16.98
N GLN A 135 -8.88 18.41 -17.18
CA GLN A 135 -9.28 19.66 -16.54
C GLN A 135 -9.54 19.46 -15.03
N GLN A 136 -10.23 18.39 -14.64
CA GLN A 136 -10.41 18.01 -13.24
C GLN A 136 -9.07 17.70 -12.57
N ARG A 137 -8.16 17.02 -13.29
CA ARG A 137 -6.81 16.78 -12.82
C ARG A 137 -6.07 18.07 -12.50
N ALA A 138 -6.16 19.08 -13.39
CA ALA A 138 -5.52 20.37 -13.19
C ALA A 138 -6.05 21.09 -11.93
N ALA A 139 -7.37 21.12 -11.75
CA ALA A 139 -8.00 21.71 -10.57
C ALA A 139 -7.58 20.98 -9.28
N LEU A 140 -7.57 19.65 -9.30
CA LEU A 140 -7.17 18.82 -8.19
C LEU A 140 -5.69 19.00 -7.84
N TYR A 141 -4.81 19.00 -8.85
CA TYR A 141 -3.39 19.25 -8.70
C TYR A 141 -3.11 20.60 -8.02
N SER A 142 -3.74 21.67 -8.50
CA SER A 142 -3.56 23.01 -7.90
C SER A 142 -4.01 23.03 -6.45
N ALA A 143 -5.19 22.48 -6.14
CA ALA A 143 -5.69 22.45 -4.77
C ALA A 143 -4.80 21.60 -3.84
N CYS A 144 -4.27 20.46 -4.32
CA CYS A 144 -3.33 19.64 -3.57
C CYS A 144 -2.02 20.38 -3.31
N ARG A 145 -1.42 20.98 -4.34
CA ARG A 145 -0.17 21.76 -4.22
C ARG A 145 -0.31 22.91 -3.23
N ASP A 146 -1.32 23.74 -3.43
CA ASP A 146 -1.57 24.91 -2.58
C ASP A 146 -1.87 24.48 -1.13
N GLY A 147 -2.56 23.36 -0.95
CA GLY A 147 -2.83 22.78 0.35
C GLY A 147 -1.57 22.27 1.05
N ILE A 148 -0.70 21.55 0.34
CA ILE A 148 0.56 21.06 0.88
C ILE A 148 1.47 22.23 1.27
N GLU A 149 1.57 23.26 0.45
CA GLU A 149 2.35 24.46 0.72
C GLU A 149 1.82 25.27 1.91
N LYS A 150 0.50 25.31 2.07
CA LYS A 150 -0.15 26.09 3.14
C LYS A 150 -0.18 25.36 4.48
N TYR A 151 -0.45 24.06 4.48
CA TYR A 151 -0.72 23.29 5.70
C TYR A 151 0.40 22.30 6.05
N HIS A 152 1.37 22.09 5.15
CA HIS A 152 2.50 21.19 5.34
C HIS A 152 2.06 19.80 5.81
N GLU A 153 2.62 19.28 6.91
CA GLU A 153 2.32 17.97 7.48
C GLU A 153 0.87 17.82 7.97
N ASN A 154 0.20 18.95 8.22
CA ASN A 154 -1.20 18.97 8.64
C ASN A 154 -2.19 18.97 7.47
N MET A 155 -1.73 18.86 6.23
CA MET A 155 -2.62 18.74 5.09
C MET A 155 -3.40 17.44 5.13
N ASP A 156 -4.69 17.47 4.83
CA ASP A 156 -5.61 16.35 4.84
C ASP A 156 -6.74 16.52 3.82
N PHE A 157 -7.57 15.49 3.65
CA PHE A 157 -8.71 15.54 2.73
C PHE A 157 -9.78 16.57 3.13
N SER A 158 -9.95 16.90 4.41
CA SER A 158 -10.89 17.92 4.84
C SER A 158 -10.46 19.30 4.34
N LYS A 159 -9.17 19.60 4.41
CA LYS A 159 -8.60 20.84 3.90
C LYS A 159 -8.61 20.88 2.37
N LEU A 160 -8.35 19.75 1.71
CA LEU A 160 -8.49 19.66 0.26
C LEU A 160 -9.91 20.03 -0.19
N ARG A 161 -10.93 19.48 0.47
CA ARG A 161 -12.33 19.83 0.18
C ARG A 161 -12.60 21.32 0.33
N LYS A 162 -12.15 21.95 1.39
CA LYS A 162 -12.29 23.40 1.60
C LYS A 162 -11.60 24.21 0.51
N LEU A 163 -10.43 23.82 0.06
CA LEU A 163 -9.73 24.48 -1.04
C LEU A 163 -10.49 24.34 -2.35
N LEU A 164 -11.06 23.18 -2.63
CA LEU A 164 -11.90 22.96 -3.80
C LEU A 164 -13.22 23.77 -3.74
N GLU A 165 -13.83 23.90 -2.56
CA GLU A 165 -15.03 24.74 -2.34
C GLU A 165 -14.79 26.20 -2.68
N THR A 166 -13.63 26.72 -2.31
CA THR A 166 -13.25 28.14 -2.51
C THR A 166 -12.55 28.40 -3.84
N SER A 167 -12.31 27.36 -4.63
CA SER A 167 -11.62 27.45 -5.93
C SER A 167 -12.52 28.10 -6.98
N GLU A 168 -11.97 29.03 -7.73
CA GLU A 168 -12.64 29.65 -8.89
C GLU A 168 -12.68 28.72 -10.12
N ALA A 169 -11.91 27.64 -10.10
CA ALA A 169 -11.88 26.66 -11.20
C ALA A 169 -13.23 25.97 -11.34
N LYS A 170 -13.83 26.04 -12.52
CA LYS A 170 -15.13 25.45 -12.83
C LYS A 170 -15.19 23.96 -12.46
N GLU A 171 -14.10 23.25 -12.72
CA GLU A 171 -14.00 21.80 -12.52
C GLU A 171 -13.81 21.39 -11.05
N ALA A 172 -13.46 22.34 -10.16
CA ALA A 172 -13.28 22.09 -8.74
C ALA A 172 -14.55 21.56 -8.08
N LYS A 173 -15.72 22.07 -8.49
CA LYS A 173 -17.02 21.62 -7.99
C LYS A 173 -17.33 20.19 -8.36
N THR A 174 -16.97 19.77 -9.57
CA THR A 174 -17.13 18.39 -10.03
C THR A 174 -16.23 17.43 -9.24
N VAL A 175 -14.97 17.82 -9.04
CA VAL A 175 -14.01 17.08 -8.22
C VAL A 175 -14.51 16.95 -6.77
N LEU A 176 -14.97 18.06 -6.18
CA LEU A 176 -15.49 18.07 -4.82
C LEU A 176 -16.68 17.14 -4.64
N SER A 177 -17.64 17.18 -5.56
CA SER A 177 -18.82 16.30 -5.54
C SER A 177 -18.43 14.82 -5.58
N ALA A 178 -17.43 14.44 -6.36
CA ALA A 178 -16.95 13.06 -6.41
C ALA A 178 -16.21 12.63 -5.14
N LEU A 179 -15.49 13.53 -4.50
CA LEU A 179 -14.76 13.25 -3.24
C LEU A 179 -15.66 13.20 -2.00
N GLN A 180 -16.95 13.52 -2.13
CA GLN A 180 -17.94 13.47 -1.05
C GLN A 180 -18.74 12.17 -1.02
N GLN A 181 -18.67 11.37 -2.07
CA GLN A 181 -19.28 10.04 -2.16
C GLN A 181 -18.40 8.98 -1.49
#